data_1fb90f2e5e384285886b7f0966e3f4de
#
_entry.id   1fb90f2e5e384285886b7f0966e3f4de
#
_cell.length_a   1.000
_cell.length_b   1.000
_cell.length_c   1.000
_cell.angle_alpha   90.00
_cell.angle_beta   90.00
_cell.angle_gamma   90.00
#
_symmetry.space_group_name_H-M   'P 1'
#
loop_
_entity.id
_entity.type
_entity.pdbx_description
1 polymer ?
#
loop_
_entity_poly.entity_id
_entity_poly.type
_entity_poly.pdbx_seq_one_letter_code
_entity_poly.pdbx_strand_id
1 'polypeptide(L)'
;SSYFVIKNENGKLLQSSKVFNDRTAIEAALKPYRNQRLQGVMEATCNYYWMQQELSRLGCEVILAHPRKTRAIADAKVKNDRLDANILCDLLRADLIPQSYIPTEEIRLLRELVRQHIRLVQMRTQIKNQIHSLLTKLNYQCKVTDLFGKQGMLWLSTLPMPEVFAFQRKQALC
;
A
#
# COMPACT_ATOMS: atom_id res chain seq x y z
N SER A 1 7.79 12.09 -5.04
CA SER A 1 9.03 12.57 -4.41
C SER A 1 9.10 12.12 -2.97
N SER A 2 10.31 11.93 -2.47
CA SER A 2 10.64 11.59 -1.09
C SER A 2 11.58 12.64 -0.49
N TYR A 3 11.58 12.79 0.83
CA TYR A 3 12.48 13.70 1.51
C TYR A 3 13.70 12.93 2.02
N PHE A 4 14.90 13.34 1.62
CA PHE A 4 16.16 12.71 2.01
C PHE A 4 16.88 13.59 3.03
N VAL A 5 17.27 12.96 4.15
CA VAL A 5 18.15 13.54 5.16
C VAL A 5 19.36 12.62 5.29
N ILE A 6 20.55 13.18 5.10
CA ILE A 6 21.81 12.45 5.25
C ILE A 6 22.62 13.13 6.35
N LYS A 7 23.06 12.34 7.32
CA LYS A 7 23.92 12.76 8.43
C LYS A 7 25.17 11.87 8.50
N ASN A 8 26.25 12.39 9.01
CA ASN A 8 27.41 11.59 9.36
C ASN A 8 27.21 10.87 10.72
N GLU A 9 28.17 10.04 11.12
CA GLU A 9 28.15 9.30 12.39
C GLU A 9 28.01 10.20 13.63
N ASN A 10 28.54 11.42 13.55
CA ASN A 10 28.44 12.43 14.62
C ASN A 10 27.12 13.20 14.64
N GLY A 11 26.17 12.85 13.76
CA GLY A 11 24.86 13.52 13.65
C GLY A 11 24.89 14.86 12.90
N LYS A 12 26.02 15.25 12.31
CA LYS A 12 26.10 16.48 11.50
C LYS A 12 25.33 16.29 10.21
N LEU A 13 24.41 17.21 9.92
CA LEU A 13 23.64 17.24 8.70
C LEU A 13 24.56 17.51 7.49
N LEU A 14 24.54 16.59 6.53
CA LEU A 14 25.28 16.71 5.26
C LEU A 14 24.37 17.12 4.12
N GLN A 15 23.14 16.59 4.09
CA GLN A 15 22.15 16.90 3.05
C GLN A 15 20.74 16.84 3.63
N SER A 16 19.88 17.72 3.15
CA SER A 16 18.44 17.74 3.46
C SER A 16 17.72 18.29 2.25
N SER A 17 17.11 17.40 1.47
CA SER A 17 16.51 17.78 0.18
C SER A 17 15.33 16.88 -0.21
N LYS A 18 14.43 17.44 -1.02
CA LYS A 18 13.38 16.68 -1.68
C LYS A 18 13.94 16.08 -2.97
N VAL A 19 13.82 14.75 -3.14
CA VAL A 19 14.33 13.99 -4.28
C VAL A 19 13.16 13.39 -5.03
N PHE A 20 13.15 13.46 -6.35
CA PHE A 20 12.15 12.76 -7.16
C PHE A 20 12.35 11.25 -7.07
N ASN A 21 11.24 10.48 -7.12
CA ASN A 21 11.28 9.03 -7.06
C ASN A 21 11.57 8.45 -8.46
N ASP A 22 12.74 8.79 -8.99
CA ASP A 22 13.31 8.23 -10.22
C ASP A 22 14.79 7.88 -10.02
N ARG A 23 15.31 6.99 -10.84
CA ARG A 23 16.69 6.46 -10.71
C ARG A 23 17.73 7.56 -10.79
N THR A 24 17.57 8.46 -11.75
CA THR A 24 18.56 9.52 -12.04
C THR A 24 18.66 10.50 -10.88
N ALA A 25 17.52 10.92 -10.32
CA ALA A 25 17.49 11.84 -9.19
C ALA A 25 18.07 11.22 -7.92
N ILE A 26 17.79 9.94 -7.65
CA ILE A 26 18.32 9.21 -6.49
C ILE A 26 19.83 9.01 -6.65
N GLU A 27 20.31 8.59 -7.81
CA GLU A 27 21.74 8.47 -8.11
C GLU A 27 22.46 9.80 -7.92
N ALA A 28 21.93 10.88 -8.43
CA ALA A 28 22.50 12.23 -8.28
C ALA A 28 22.57 12.65 -6.81
N ALA A 29 21.52 12.37 -6.03
CA ALA A 29 21.49 12.70 -4.61
C ALA A 29 22.51 11.92 -3.79
N LEU A 30 22.79 10.65 -4.13
CA LEU A 30 23.72 9.78 -3.41
C LEU A 30 25.15 9.80 -3.97
N LYS A 31 25.35 10.37 -5.16
CA LYS A 31 26.66 10.45 -5.83
C LYS A 31 27.80 10.96 -4.95
N PRO A 32 27.61 12.02 -4.11
CA PRO A 32 28.68 12.52 -3.25
C PRO A 32 29.15 11.51 -2.18
N TYR A 33 28.33 10.49 -1.89
CA TYR A 33 28.56 9.53 -0.80
C TYR A 33 28.89 8.13 -1.32
N ARG A 34 29.09 7.94 -2.62
CA ARG A 34 29.24 6.62 -3.28
C ARG A 34 30.39 5.76 -2.73
N ASN A 35 31.44 6.39 -2.20
CA ASN A 35 32.62 5.71 -1.64
C ASN A 35 32.54 5.53 -0.12
N GLN A 36 31.37 5.76 0.48
CA GLN A 36 31.15 5.63 1.91
C GLN A 36 30.18 4.47 2.18
N ARG A 37 30.27 3.88 3.37
CA ARG A 37 29.24 2.94 3.82
C ARG A 37 27.96 3.72 4.12
N LEU A 38 26.91 3.44 3.38
CA LEU A 38 25.63 4.09 3.55
C LEU A 38 24.64 3.12 4.22
N GLN A 39 24.07 3.58 5.33
CA GLN A 39 22.90 2.96 5.94
C GLN A 39 21.70 3.88 5.73
N GLY A 40 20.56 3.31 5.38
CA GLY A 40 19.34 4.05 5.16
C GLY A 40 18.17 3.47 5.93
N VAL A 41 17.27 4.32 6.37
CA VAL A 41 15.99 3.92 6.95
C VAL A 41 14.85 4.55 6.18
N MET A 42 13.79 3.80 5.99
CA MET A 42 12.57 4.28 5.36
C MET A 42 11.33 3.65 6.01
N GLU A 43 10.21 4.36 5.95
CA GLU A 43 8.92 3.81 6.36
C GLU A 43 8.31 2.91 5.29
N ALA A 44 7.47 1.96 5.72
CA ALA A 44 6.69 1.09 4.84
C ALA A 44 5.54 1.86 4.17
N THR A 45 5.83 2.58 3.10
CA THR A 45 4.85 3.27 2.24
C THR A 45 4.46 2.39 1.04
N CYS A 46 3.55 2.86 0.19
CA CYS A 46 3.06 2.05 -0.95
C CYS A 46 4.14 1.67 -1.97
N ASN A 47 5.20 2.47 -2.12
CA ASN A 47 6.27 2.26 -3.09
C ASN A 47 7.63 1.91 -2.45
N TYR A 48 7.67 1.49 -1.17
CA TYR A 48 8.92 1.25 -0.48
C TYR A 48 9.78 0.16 -1.13
N TYR A 49 9.17 -0.84 -1.76
CA TYR A 49 9.91 -1.92 -2.42
C TYR A 49 10.83 -1.40 -3.53
N TRP A 50 10.29 -0.57 -4.42
CA TRP A 50 11.06 0.01 -5.50
C TRP A 50 12.19 0.89 -4.96
N MET A 51 11.89 1.76 -3.99
CA MET A 51 12.89 2.64 -3.36
C MET A 51 13.99 1.82 -2.64
N GLN A 52 13.60 0.78 -1.92
CA GLN A 52 14.54 -0.11 -1.23
C GLN A 52 15.47 -0.80 -2.23
N GLN A 53 14.93 -1.31 -3.35
CA GLN A 53 15.74 -1.93 -4.40
C GLN A 53 16.74 -0.95 -5.03
N GLU A 54 16.30 0.28 -5.34
CA GLU A 54 17.17 1.29 -5.93
C GLU A 54 18.28 1.74 -4.96
N LEU A 55 17.96 1.95 -3.70
CA LEU A 55 18.95 2.28 -2.68
C LEU A 55 19.95 1.14 -2.46
N SER A 56 19.48 -0.11 -2.40
CA SER A 56 20.35 -1.28 -2.27
C SER A 56 21.25 -1.46 -3.49
N ARG A 57 20.76 -1.20 -4.71
CA ARG A 57 21.56 -1.20 -5.95
C ARG A 57 22.72 -0.19 -5.88
N LEU A 58 22.50 0.92 -5.21
CA LEU A 58 23.52 1.96 -5.00
C LEU A 58 24.44 1.69 -3.81
N GLY A 59 24.36 0.49 -3.20
CA GLY A 59 25.21 0.09 -2.08
C GLY A 59 24.75 0.58 -0.71
N CYS A 60 23.52 1.09 -0.59
CA CYS A 60 22.94 1.49 0.69
C CYS A 60 22.31 0.27 1.39
N GLU A 61 22.71 0.03 2.64
CA GLU A 61 22.08 -0.96 3.52
C GLU A 61 20.76 -0.38 4.06
N VAL A 62 19.62 -0.87 3.60
CA VAL A 62 18.31 -0.28 3.88
C VAL A 62 17.58 -1.04 4.96
N ILE A 63 17.17 -0.34 6.01
CA ILE A 63 16.31 -0.81 7.10
C ILE A 63 14.89 -0.27 6.89
N LEU A 64 13.91 -1.15 7.02
CA LEU A 64 12.50 -0.76 6.97
C LEU A 64 11.99 -0.54 8.40
N ALA A 65 11.61 0.69 8.70
CA ALA A 65 11.04 1.04 9.99
C ALA A 65 9.60 0.55 10.13
N HIS A 66 9.26 0.00 11.31
CA HIS A 66 7.90 -0.42 11.62
C HIS A 66 7.04 0.79 11.98
N PRO A 67 6.04 1.21 11.17
CA PRO A 67 5.38 2.51 11.31
C PRO A 67 4.79 2.76 12.70
N ARG A 68 4.06 1.78 13.25
CA ARG A 68 3.39 1.93 14.57
C ARG A 68 4.38 2.00 15.73
N LYS A 69 5.43 1.16 15.70
CA LYS A 69 6.44 1.13 16.77
C LYS A 69 7.36 2.36 16.71
N THR A 70 7.75 2.78 15.51
CA THR A 70 8.53 4.00 15.31
C THR A 70 7.77 5.23 15.79
N ARG A 71 6.47 5.33 15.48
CA ARG A 71 5.63 6.42 15.97
C ARG A 71 5.55 6.48 17.50
N ALA A 72 5.54 5.34 18.19
CA ALA A 72 5.51 5.31 19.66
C ALA A 72 6.79 5.85 20.29
N ILE A 73 7.93 5.81 19.56
CA ILE A 73 9.23 6.33 20.03
C ILE A 73 9.39 7.81 19.64
N ALA A 74 8.83 8.22 18.51
CA ALA A 74 9.02 9.54 17.89
C ALA A 74 7.66 10.23 17.68
N ASP A 75 6.95 10.52 18.76
CA ASP A 75 5.66 11.25 18.69
C ASP A 75 5.92 12.75 18.50
N ALA A 76 5.96 13.20 17.25
CA ALA A 76 6.08 14.61 16.91
C ALA A 76 4.68 15.25 16.77
N LYS A 77 4.43 16.33 17.49
CA LYS A 77 3.15 17.09 17.42
C LYS A 77 2.91 17.74 16.05
N VAL A 78 3.96 17.98 15.27
CA VAL A 78 3.89 18.59 13.93
C VAL A 78 4.38 17.59 12.90
N LYS A 79 3.50 17.20 11.98
CA LYS A 79 3.83 16.28 10.89
C LYS A 79 4.40 17.04 9.69
N ASN A 80 5.69 16.80 9.40
CA ASN A 80 6.39 17.36 8.26
C ASN A 80 7.41 16.35 7.74
N ASP A 81 7.40 16.06 6.44
CA ASP A 81 8.27 15.08 5.79
C ASP A 81 9.77 15.29 6.12
N ARG A 82 10.20 16.56 6.21
CA ARG A 82 11.57 16.91 6.61
C ARG A 82 11.87 16.53 8.05
N LEU A 83 10.94 16.80 8.97
CA LEU A 83 11.10 16.49 10.38
C LEU A 83 11.08 14.99 10.59
N ASP A 84 10.15 14.29 9.95
CA ASP A 84 10.01 12.83 10.02
C ASP A 84 11.28 12.14 9.50
N ALA A 85 11.82 12.57 8.36
CA ALA A 85 13.08 12.05 7.82
C ALA A 85 14.28 12.34 8.73
N ASN A 86 14.32 13.51 9.37
CA ASN A 86 15.38 13.86 10.32
C ASN A 86 15.33 12.99 11.58
N ILE A 87 14.15 12.76 12.14
CA ILE A 87 13.92 11.89 13.29
C ILE A 87 14.32 10.44 12.96
N LEU A 88 13.89 9.92 11.81
CA LEU A 88 14.28 8.57 11.39
C LEU A 88 15.79 8.42 11.25
N CYS A 89 16.48 9.44 10.73
CA CYS A 89 17.92 9.44 10.62
C CYS A 89 18.61 9.42 12.00
N ASP A 90 18.10 10.17 12.98
CA ASP A 90 18.63 10.17 14.35
C ASP A 90 18.35 8.85 15.08
N LEU A 91 17.17 8.26 14.90
CA LEU A 91 16.85 6.94 15.46
C LEU A 91 17.72 5.83 14.83
N LEU A 92 18.00 5.90 13.52
CA LEU A 92 18.90 4.97 12.85
C LEU A 92 20.32 5.06 13.46
N ARG A 93 20.84 6.26 13.61
CA ARG A 93 22.16 6.50 14.19
C ARG A 93 22.27 6.02 15.64
N ALA A 94 21.19 6.08 16.41
CA ALA A 94 21.11 5.61 17.79
C ALA A 94 20.79 4.10 17.91
N ASP A 95 20.65 3.37 16.79
CA ASP A 95 20.21 1.97 16.74
C ASP A 95 18.85 1.71 17.43
N LEU A 96 17.95 2.69 17.34
CA LEU A 96 16.63 2.65 17.97
C LEU A 96 15.48 2.37 16.97
N ILE A 97 15.81 1.98 15.73
CA ILE A 97 14.79 1.68 14.74
C ILE A 97 14.15 0.29 14.98
N PRO A 98 12.85 0.23 15.32
CA PRO A 98 12.14 -1.05 15.34
C PRO A 98 11.96 -1.54 13.91
N GLN A 99 12.73 -2.55 13.55
CA GLN A 99 12.77 -3.04 12.17
C GLN A 99 11.52 -3.82 11.80
N SER A 100 11.10 -3.64 10.55
CA SER A 100 10.11 -4.48 9.86
C SER A 100 10.80 -5.45 8.90
N TYR A 101 10.20 -6.61 8.76
CA TYR A 101 10.65 -7.61 7.80
C TYR A 101 10.46 -7.11 6.35
N ILE A 102 11.53 -7.15 5.56
CA ILE A 102 11.49 -6.91 4.11
C ILE A 102 11.33 -8.26 3.41
N PRO A 103 10.18 -8.57 2.83
CA PRO A 103 9.95 -9.85 2.18
C PRO A 103 10.76 -9.97 0.88
N THR A 104 11.16 -11.19 0.55
CA THR A 104 11.76 -11.51 -0.74
C THR A 104 10.78 -11.22 -1.89
N GLU A 105 11.30 -11.12 -3.12
CA GLU A 105 10.47 -10.84 -4.29
C GLU A 105 9.37 -11.90 -4.48
N GLU A 106 9.67 -13.16 -4.33
CA GLU A 106 8.71 -14.27 -4.41
C GLU A 106 7.57 -14.10 -3.41
N ILE A 107 7.90 -13.80 -2.15
CA ILE A 107 6.90 -13.58 -1.10
C ILE A 107 6.06 -12.34 -1.41
N ARG A 108 6.64 -11.30 -2.00
CA ARG A 108 5.90 -10.09 -2.42
C ARG A 108 4.88 -10.41 -3.50
N LEU A 109 5.30 -11.13 -4.55
CA LEU A 109 4.42 -11.54 -5.63
C LEU A 109 3.28 -12.41 -5.13
N LEU A 110 3.58 -13.40 -4.28
CA LEU A 110 2.56 -14.24 -3.66
C LEU A 110 1.56 -13.44 -2.82
N ARG A 111 2.04 -12.51 -2.00
CA ARG A 111 1.17 -11.61 -1.22
C ARG A 111 0.27 -10.76 -2.11
N GLU A 112 0.78 -10.26 -3.23
CA GLU A 112 -0.02 -9.44 -4.15
C GLU A 112 -1.12 -10.27 -4.83
N LEU A 113 -0.81 -11.50 -5.27
CA LEU A 113 -1.81 -12.44 -5.82
C LEU A 113 -2.91 -12.77 -4.80
N VAL A 114 -2.52 -13.09 -3.55
CA VAL A 114 -3.50 -13.39 -2.49
C VAL A 114 -4.36 -12.17 -2.18
N ARG A 115 -3.77 -10.98 -2.06
CA ARG A 115 -4.52 -9.75 -1.84
C ARG A 115 -5.47 -9.43 -2.98
N GLN A 116 -5.04 -9.64 -4.21
CA GLN A 116 -5.88 -9.47 -5.40
C GLN A 116 -7.07 -10.44 -5.35
N HIS A 117 -6.83 -11.70 -5.04
CA HIS A 117 -7.90 -12.69 -4.88
C HIS A 117 -8.91 -12.27 -3.80
N ILE A 118 -8.43 -11.86 -2.63
CA ILE A 118 -9.30 -11.38 -1.54
C ILE A 118 -10.15 -10.19 -1.98
N ARG A 119 -9.56 -9.21 -2.68
CA ARG A 119 -10.29 -8.05 -3.21
C ARG A 119 -11.40 -8.46 -4.16
N LEU A 120 -11.11 -9.37 -5.10
CA LEU A 120 -12.11 -9.88 -6.05
C LEU A 120 -13.26 -10.60 -5.34
N VAL A 121 -12.96 -11.42 -4.32
CA VAL A 121 -13.99 -12.08 -3.50
C VAL A 121 -14.86 -11.07 -2.75
N GLN A 122 -14.24 -10.03 -2.18
CA GLN A 122 -14.97 -8.94 -1.50
C GLN A 122 -15.87 -8.17 -2.47
N MET A 123 -15.37 -7.79 -3.64
CA MET A 123 -16.16 -7.11 -4.69
C MET A 123 -17.34 -7.96 -5.14
N ARG A 124 -17.13 -9.27 -5.38
CA ARG A 124 -18.19 -10.20 -5.70
C ARG A 124 -19.27 -10.24 -4.61
N THR A 125 -18.85 -10.28 -3.34
CA THR A 125 -19.79 -10.29 -2.22
C THR A 125 -20.57 -8.97 -2.12
N GLN A 126 -19.94 -7.84 -2.35
CA GLN A 126 -20.60 -6.53 -2.39
C GLN A 126 -21.68 -6.48 -3.48
N ILE A 127 -21.37 -6.96 -4.69
CA ILE A 127 -22.32 -7.02 -5.81
C ILE A 127 -23.51 -7.93 -5.45
N LYS A 128 -23.26 -9.10 -4.88
CA LYS A 128 -24.31 -10.01 -4.41
C LYS A 128 -25.23 -9.34 -3.39
N ASN A 129 -24.66 -8.64 -2.43
CA ASN A 129 -25.42 -7.91 -1.40
C ASN A 129 -26.25 -6.77 -2.00
N GLN A 130 -25.74 -6.07 -3.02
CA GLN A 130 -26.50 -5.05 -3.75
C GLN A 130 -27.72 -5.65 -4.45
N ILE A 131 -27.58 -6.82 -5.11
CA ILE A 131 -28.67 -7.52 -5.75
C ILE A 131 -29.71 -7.97 -4.71
N HIS A 132 -29.30 -8.53 -3.57
CA HIS A 132 -30.21 -8.89 -2.49
C HIS A 132 -30.98 -7.66 -1.97
N SER A 133 -30.29 -6.55 -1.75
CA SER A 133 -30.93 -5.29 -1.32
C SER A 133 -31.95 -4.80 -2.32
N LEU A 134 -31.65 -4.89 -3.61
CA LEU A 134 -32.55 -4.52 -4.70
C LEU A 134 -33.81 -5.37 -4.70
N LEU A 135 -33.68 -6.70 -4.60
CA LEU A 135 -34.82 -7.62 -4.55
C LEU A 135 -35.69 -7.37 -3.32
N THR A 136 -35.07 -7.11 -2.16
CA THR A 136 -35.79 -6.78 -0.95
C THR A 136 -36.60 -5.49 -1.09
N LYS A 137 -36.01 -4.42 -1.66
CA LYS A 137 -36.74 -3.16 -1.94
C LYS A 137 -37.94 -3.32 -2.84
N LEU A 138 -37.88 -4.25 -3.79
CA LEU A 138 -38.96 -4.54 -4.73
C LEU A 138 -39.88 -5.66 -4.23
N ASN A 139 -39.66 -6.18 -3.02
CA ASN A 139 -40.42 -7.30 -2.44
C ASN A 139 -40.42 -8.57 -3.30
N TYR A 140 -39.35 -8.81 -4.07
CA TYR A 140 -39.17 -10.05 -4.82
C TYR A 140 -38.59 -11.14 -3.93
N GLN A 141 -39.30 -12.25 -3.82
CA GLN A 141 -38.86 -13.43 -3.05
C GLN A 141 -38.37 -14.51 -3.99
N CYS A 142 -37.10 -14.85 -3.91
CA CYS A 142 -36.53 -15.98 -4.65
C CYS A 142 -36.88 -17.29 -3.96
N LYS A 143 -37.46 -18.23 -4.70
CA LYS A 143 -37.83 -19.56 -4.20
C LYS A 143 -36.70 -20.60 -4.36
N VAL A 144 -35.62 -20.25 -5.06
CA VAL A 144 -34.48 -21.15 -5.24
C VAL A 144 -33.43 -20.92 -4.11
N THR A 145 -32.78 -22.01 -3.71
CA THR A 145 -31.81 -21.98 -2.58
C THR A 145 -30.59 -21.13 -2.88
N ASP A 146 -30.09 -21.18 -4.12
CA ASP A 146 -28.93 -20.37 -4.56
C ASP A 146 -29.35 -19.37 -5.64
N LEU A 147 -29.49 -18.12 -5.24
CA LEU A 147 -29.85 -17.01 -6.11
C LEU A 147 -28.84 -16.81 -7.25
N PHE A 148 -27.56 -17.11 -7.02
CA PHE A 148 -26.47 -16.91 -7.98
C PHE A 148 -26.04 -18.19 -8.70
N GLY A 149 -26.76 -19.27 -8.49
CA GLY A 149 -26.67 -20.49 -9.28
C GLY A 149 -27.42 -20.37 -10.61
N LYS A 150 -27.30 -21.37 -11.47
CA LYS A 150 -27.92 -21.36 -12.83
C LYS A 150 -29.41 -20.98 -12.84
N GLN A 151 -30.19 -21.58 -11.95
CA GLN A 151 -31.64 -21.34 -11.85
C GLN A 151 -31.95 -19.94 -11.30
N GLY A 152 -31.22 -19.52 -10.26
CA GLY A 152 -31.38 -18.18 -9.69
C GLY A 152 -30.98 -17.06 -10.66
N MET A 153 -29.93 -17.24 -11.43
CA MET A 153 -29.53 -16.30 -12.48
C MET A 153 -30.53 -16.22 -13.60
N LEU A 154 -31.12 -17.34 -14.03
CA LEU A 154 -32.19 -17.35 -15.00
C LEU A 154 -33.41 -16.60 -14.47
N TRP A 155 -33.83 -16.88 -13.24
CA TRP A 155 -34.92 -16.19 -12.59
C TRP A 155 -34.66 -14.68 -12.48
N LEU A 156 -33.45 -14.26 -12.04
CA LEU A 156 -33.05 -12.85 -12.00
C LEU A 156 -33.16 -12.16 -13.36
N SER A 157 -32.83 -12.87 -14.45
CA SER A 157 -32.88 -12.29 -15.80
C SER A 157 -34.28 -12.04 -16.31
N THR A 158 -35.26 -12.81 -15.84
CA THR A 158 -36.66 -12.73 -16.26
C THR A 158 -37.54 -11.82 -15.41
N LEU A 159 -37.02 -11.30 -14.28
CA LEU A 159 -37.78 -10.44 -13.38
C LEU A 159 -38.19 -9.13 -14.06
N PRO A 160 -39.49 -8.76 -14.04
CA PRO A 160 -39.93 -7.45 -14.44
C PRO A 160 -39.45 -6.40 -13.41
N MET A 161 -38.64 -5.46 -13.86
CA MET A 161 -38.09 -4.40 -12.96
C MET A 161 -38.32 -3.02 -13.59
N PRO A 162 -38.58 -1.98 -12.77
CA PRO A 162 -38.51 -0.60 -13.23
C PRO A 162 -37.18 -0.32 -13.93
N GLU A 163 -37.19 0.56 -14.94
CA GLU A 163 -36.05 0.79 -15.85
C GLU A 163 -34.74 1.11 -15.12
N VAL A 164 -34.79 1.93 -14.08
CA VAL A 164 -33.63 2.29 -13.24
C VAL A 164 -33.03 1.05 -12.55
N PHE A 165 -33.84 0.15 -12.07
CA PHE A 165 -33.40 -1.09 -11.41
C PHE A 165 -32.95 -2.16 -12.40
N ALA A 166 -33.53 -2.20 -13.59
CA ALA A 166 -33.07 -3.06 -14.68
C ALA A 166 -31.65 -2.70 -15.12
N PHE A 167 -31.33 -1.40 -15.16
CA PHE A 167 -29.99 -0.90 -15.46
C PHE A 167 -28.97 -1.33 -14.36
N GLN A 168 -29.31 -1.14 -13.07
CA GLN A 168 -28.45 -1.58 -11.96
C GLN A 168 -28.19 -3.10 -11.98
N ARG A 169 -29.23 -3.90 -12.23
CA ARG A 169 -29.09 -5.34 -12.40
C ARG A 169 -28.13 -5.69 -13.54
N LYS A 170 -28.25 -5.06 -14.69
CA LYS A 170 -27.39 -5.32 -15.85
C LYS A 170 -25.93 -5.03 -15.51
N GLN A 171 -25.65 -3.91 -14.85
CA GLN A 171 -24.29 -3.58 -14.43
C GLN A 171 -23.70 -4.56 -13.39
N ALA A 172 -24.54 -5.11 -12.51
CA ALA A 172 -24.10 -6.02 -11.47
C ALA A 172 -23.91 -7.47 -11.96
N LEU A 173 -24.44 -7.84 -13.12
CA LEU A 173 -24.39 -9.19 -13.71
C LEU A 173 -23.41 -9.30 -14.90
N CYS A 174 -22.86 -8.18 -15.38
CA CYS A 174 -21.77 -8.16 -16.38
C CYS A 174 -20.40 -8.29 -15.72
#